data_7e670622016e35d46ff3aee31dde7ac2
#
_entry.id   7e670622016e35d46ff3aee31dde7ac2
#
_cell.length_a   1.000
_cell.length_b   1.000
_cell.length_c   1.000
_cell.angle_alpha   90.00
_cell.angle_beta   90.00
_cell.angle_gamma   90.00
#
_symmetry.space_group_name_H-M   'P 1'
#
loop_
_entity.id
_entity.type
_entity.pdbx_description
1 polymer ?
#
loop_
_entity_poly.entity_id
_entity_poly.type
_entity_poly.pdbx_seq_one_letter_code
_entity_poly.pdbx_strand_id
1 'polypeptide(L)'
;MENELPPKDLKTIWQSQHSEATQMSIDEIRTKAWNFERKVRRRNLREYFAAVVVAAGFAFFAWHSPSMMVSVGNLAVAAGALCFAYELHRRGSSRTKPKDLGTMGCLDFHLGQLERQRDLLDESWKWMIWLVLGMAVLMAAAIVTAPIRKTAPFLVVAILWTATWFWMMLRRNKRKAQTLQQEIDELSRWGKSHEAGPLP
;
A
#
# COMPACT_ATOMS: atom_id res chain seq x y z
N MET A 1 34.92 4.81 57.26
CA MET A 1 33.81 5.77 57.00
C MET A 1 33.06 5.25 55.79
N GLU A 2 32.09 4.41 56.04
CA GLU A 2 31.19 3.86 55.03
C GLU A 2 30.15 4.93 54.69
N ASN A 3 30.16 5.35 53.44
CA ASN A 3 29.27 6.36 52.94
C ASN A 3 27.97 5.65 52.47
N GLU A 4 27.10 5.31 53.43
CA GLU A 4 25.78 4.75 53.17
C GLU A 4 24.90 5.89 52.60
N LEU A 5 24.71 5.90 51.26
CA LEU A 5 23.70 6.73 50.62
C LEU A 5 22.29 6.30 51.11
N PRO A 6 21.44 7.24 51.51
CA PRO A 6 20.14 6.92 52.10
C PRO A 6 19.25 6.22 51.04
N PRO A 7 18.51 5.17 51.44
CA PRO A 7 17.72 4.32 50.52
C PRO A 7 16.60 5.04 49.73
N LYS A 8 16.33 6.28 50.05
CA LYS A 8 15.38 7.12 49.30
C LYS A 8 15.87 7.57 47.94
N ASP A 9 17.18 7.73 47.75
CA ASP A 9 17.74 8.20 46.50
C ASP A 9 17.75 7.13 45.39
N LEU A 10 17.91 5.87 45.76
CA LEU A 10 17.90 4.73 44.82
C LEU A 10 16.50 4.57 44.19
N LYS A 11 15.45 4.76 44.96
CA LYS A 11 14.07 4.64 44.48
C LYS A 11 13.66 5.80 43.56
N THR A 12 14.12 7.00 43.86
CA THR A 12 13.91 8.17 43.01
C THR A 12 14.74 8.12 41.74
N ILE A 13 15.98 7.63 41.78
CA ILE A 13 16.82 7.38 40.61
C ILE A 13 16.17 6.29 39.73
N TRP A 14 15.67 5.23 40.35
CA TRP A 14 14.97 4.15 39.62
C TRP A 14 13.66 4.63 38.98
N GLN A 15 12.90 5.46 39.67
CA GLN A 15 11.66 6.05 39.13
C GLN A 15 11.92 7.11 38.09
N SER A 16 13.02 7.86 38.14
CA SER A 16 13.40 8.84 37.11
C SER A 16 13.94 8.16 35.86
N GLN A 17 14.69 7.07 35.97
CA GLN A 17 15.14 6.29 34.81
C GLN A 17 13.98 5.66 34.03
N HIS A 18 12.87 5.33 34.69
CA HIS A 18 11.67 4.81 34.05
C HIS A 18 10.91 5.87 33.27
N SER A 19 11.18 7.17 33.53
CA SER A 19 10.49 8.29 32.91
C SER A 19 11.15 8.80 31.63
N GLU A 20 12.47 8.52 31.45
CA GLU A 20 13.23 9.00 30.27
C GLU A 20 13.38 7.97 29.14
N ALA A 21 13.18 6.68 29.41
CA ALA A 21 12.99 5.74 28.33
C ALA A 21 11.67 6.09 27.65
N THR A 22 11.75 6.65 26.45
CA THR A 22 10.64 7.04 25.57
C THR A 22 9.56 5.96 25.57
N GLN A 23 8.72 5.92 26.59
CA GLN A 23 7.54 5.08 26.64
C GLN A 23 6.60 5.67 25.59
N MET A 24 6.64 5.10 24.38
CA MET A 24 5.61 5.38 23.40
C MET A 24 4.27 5.08 24.08
N SER A 25 3.53 6.13 24.42
CA SER A 25 2.25 6.01 25.12
C SER A 25 1.32 5.10 24.31
N ILE A 26 0.54 4.25 24.99
CA ILE A 26 -0.48 3.40 24.35
C ILE A 26 -1.40 4.26 23.47
N ASP A 27 -1.69 5.49 23.91
CA ASP A 27 -2.50 6.43 23.12
C ASP A 27 -1.77 6.93 21.86
N GLU A 28 -0.46 7.05 21.91
CA GLU A 28 0.34 7.40 20.73
C GLU A 28 0.35 6.26 19.70
N ILE A 29 0.54 5.02 20.14
CA ILE A 29 0.45 3.83 19.28
C ILE A 29 -0.96 3.73 18.68
N ARG A 30 -2.00 3.94 19.48
CA ARG A 30 -3.39 3.92 19.04
C ARG A 30 -3.68 5.01 18.02
N THR A 31 -3.16 6.21 18.23
CA THR A 31 -3.33 7.36 17.33
C THR A 31 -2.59 7.13 16.01
N LYS A 32 -1.35 6.61 16.05
CA LYS A 32 -0.58 6.24 14.85
C LYS A 32 -1.32 5.16 14.04
N ALA A 33 -1.82 4.11 14.69
CA ALA A 33 -2.58 3.05 14.04
C ALA A 33 -3.86 3.59 13.38
N TRP A 34 -4.60 4.46 14.05
CA TRP A 34 -5.84 5.06 13.51
C TRP A 34 -5.58 5.99 12.31
N ASN A 35 -4.55 6.82 12.40
CA ASN A 35 -4.12 7.69 11.31
C ASN A 35 -3.64 6.88 10.10
N PHE A 36 -2.93 5.77 10.33
CA PHE A 36 -2.49 4.86 9.30
C PHE A 36 -3.70 4.20 8.59
N GLU A 37 -4.66 3.66 9.32
CA GLU A 37 -5.86 3.05 8.77
C GLU A 37 -6.67 4.05 7.93
N ARG A 38 -6.86 5.28 8.42
CA ARG A 38 -7.52 6.36 7.68
C ARG A 38 -6.79 6.72 6.39
N LYS A 39 -5.45 6.74 6.42
CA LYS A 39 -4.60 7.01 5.24
C LYS A 39 -4.72 5.89 4.20
N VAL A 40 -4.70 4.63 4.64
CA VAL A 40 -4.89 3.46 3.77
C VAL A 40 -6.27 3.46 3.14
N ARG A 41 -7.33 3.68 3.92
CA ARG A 41 -8.71 3.75 3.43
C ARG A 41 -8.90 4.86 2.38
N ARG A 42 -8.37 6.06 2.63
CA ARG A 42 -8.43 7.17 1.66
C ARG A 42 -7.68 6.86 0.36
N ARG A 43 -6.54 6.17 0.46
CA ARG A 43 -5.79 5.72 -0.71
C ARG A 43 -6.59 4.72 -1.51
N ASN A 44 -7.11 3.68 -0.89
CA ASN A 44 -7.88 2.64 -1.56
C ASN A 44 -9.15 3.22 -2.22
N LEU A 45 -9.83 4.15 -1.56
CA LEU A 45 -11.01 4.82 -2.14
C LEU A 45 -10.66 5.59 -3.42
N ARG A 46 -9.52 6.29 -3.46
CA ARG A 46 -9.05 6.99 -4.68
C ARG A 46 -8.73 6.00 -5.80
N GLU A 47 -8.10 4.89 -5.48
CA GLU A 47 -7.77 3.84 -6.46
C GLU A 47 -9.04 3.18 -7.01
N TYR A 48 -10.05 2.91 -6.18
CA TYR A 48 -11.35 2.41 -6.63
C TYR A 48 -12.05 3.41 -7.55
N PHE A 49 -12.08 4.68 -7.15
CA PHE A 49 -12.68 5.72 -7.96
C PHE A 49 -11.99 5.84 -9.34
N ALA A 50 -10.64 5.83 -9.34
CA ALA A 50 -9.86 5.86 -10.57
C ALA A 50 -10.16 4.65 -11.46
N ALA A 51 -10.22 3.44 -10.90
CA ALA A 51 -10.53 2.23 -11.63
C ALA A 51 -11.95 2.25 -12.24
N VAL A 52 -12.94 2.76 -11.51
CA VAL A 52 -14.32 2.91 -12.00
C VAL A 52 -14.37 3.93 -13.14
N VAL A 53 -13.69 5.07 -13.00
CA VAL A 53 -13.63 6.10 -14.05
C VAL A 53 -12.98 5.56 -15.32
N VAL A 54 -11.86 4.81 -15.18
CA VAL A 54 -11.19 4.16 -16.30
C VAL A 54 -12.12 3.14 -16.95
N ALA A 55 -12.74 2.25 -16.17
CA ALA A 55 -13.62 1.22 -16.70
C ALA A 55 -14.84 1.84 -17.43
N ALA A 56 -15.46 2.86 -16.84
CA ALA A 56 -16.60 3.55 -17.46
C ALA A 56 -16.19 4.28 -18.76
N GLY A 57 -15.05 4.97 -18.76
CA GLY A 57 -14.53 5.65 -19.95
C GLY A 57 -14.25 4.69 -21.10
N PHE A 58 -13.56 3.58 -20.83
CA PHE A 58 -13.29 2.58 -21.87
C PHE A 58 -14.55 1.81 -22.30
N ALA A 59 -15.51 1.56 -21.41
CA ALA A 59 -16.82 1.00 -21.78
C ALA A 59 -17.59 1.96 -22.70
N PHE A 60 -17.56 3.27 -22.41
CA PHE A 60 -18.15 4.29 -23.27
C PHE A 60 -17.49 4.32 -24.65
N PHE A 61 -16.16 4.28 -24.73
CA PHE A 61 -15.44 4.19 -26.00
C PHE A 61 -15.74 2.88 -26.75
N ALA A 62 -15.89 1.76 -26.05
CA ALA A 62 -16.30 0.51 -26.67
C ALA A 62 -17.68 0.61 -27.33
N TRP A 63 -18.62 1.26 -26.66
CA TRP A 63 -19.98 1.46 -27.17
C TRP A 63 -20.02 2.34 -28.43
N HIS A 64 -19.17 3.36 -28.51
CA HIS A 64 -19.12 4.30 -29.63
C HIS A 64 -18.15 3.93 -30.73
N SER A 65 -17.43 2.83 -30.58
CA SER A 65 -16.42 2.41 -31.56
C SER A 65 -17.08 1.79 -32.80
N PRO A 66 -16.71 2.24 -34.02
CA PRO A 66 -17.22 1.67 -35.26
C PRO A 66 -16.65 0.28 -35.56
N SER A 67 -15.55 -0.09 -34.93
CA SER A 67 -14.86 -1.37 -35.14
C SER A 67 -15.08 -2.31 -33.97
N MET A 68 -15.59 -3.51 -34.25
CA MET A 68 -15.79 -4.55 -33.24
C MET A 68 -14.46 -4.94 -32.55
N MET A 69 -13.34 -4.99 -33.27
CA MET A 69 -12.02 -5.31 -32.68
C MET A 69 -11.57 -4.23 -31.69
N VAL A 70 -11.78 -2.94 -32.02
CA VAL A 70 -11.43 -1.84 -31.11
C VAL A 70 -12.38 -1.83 -29.91
N SER A 71 -13.67 -2.17 -30.08
CA SER A 71 -14.62 -2.34 -28.98
C SER A 71 -14.15 -3.44 -28.02
N VAL A 72 -13.73 -4.59 -28.51
CA VAL A 72 -13.18 -5.69 -27.70
C VAL A 72 -11.92 -5.24 -26.97
N GLY A 73 -11.02 -4.49 -27.62
CA GLY A 73 -9.83 -3.93 -26.98
C GLY A 73 -10.17 -2.97 -25.82
N ASN A 74 -11.13 -2.08 -26.04
CA ASN A 74 -11.62 -1.16 -25.00
C ASN A 74 -12.25 -1.92 -23.82
N LEU A 75 -13.07 -2.94 -24.09
CA LEU A 75 -13.64 -3.79 -23.05
C LEU A 75 -12.57 -4.57 -22.27
N ALA A 76 -11.50 -5.01 -22.94
CA ALA A 76 -10.37 -5.66 -22.26
C ALA A 76 -9.68 -4.71 -21.27
N VAL A 77 -9.49 -3.43 -21.62
CA VAL A 77 -8.94 -2.43 -20.68
C VAL A 77 -9.91 -2.20 -19.52
N ALA A 78 -11.22 -2.06 -19.79
CA ALA A 78 -12.23 -1.88 -18.75
C ALA A 78 -12.24 -3.08 -17.78
N ALA A 79 -12.21 -4.30 -18.29
CA ALA A 79 -12.12 -5.52 -17.49
C ALA A 79 -10.83 -5.56 -16.66
N GLY A 80 -9.68 -5.19 -17.23
CA GLY A 80 -8.41 -5.09 -16.53
C GLY A 80 -8.45 -4.10 -15.36
N ALA A 81 -9.11 -2.95 -15.53
CA ALA A 81 -9.30 -1.97 -14.46
C ALA A 81 -10.19 -2.52 -13.32
N LEU A 82 -11.26 -3.25 -13.65
CA LEU A 82 -12.12 -3.91 -12.65
C LEU A 82 -11.40 -5.05 -11.93
N CYS A 83 -10.62 -5.86 -12.63
CA CYS A 83 -9.77 -6.89 -12.02
C CYS A 83 -8.76 -6.29 -11.05
N PHE A 84 -8.12 -5.18 -11.41
CA PHE A 84 -7.24 -4.43 -10.52
C PHE A 84 -7.98 -3.96 -9.25
N ALA A 85 -9.16 -3.35 -9.40
CA ALA A 85 -9.98 -2.90 -8.27
C ALA A 85 -10.41 -4.07 -7.36
N TYR A 86 -10.78 -5.19 -7.95
CA TYR A 86 -11.15 -6.41 -7.23
C TYR A 86 -9.98 -6.97 -6.39
N GLU A 87 -8.80 -7.10 -6.99
CA GLU A 87 -7.60 -7.57 -6.28
C GLU A 87 -7.20 -6.61 -5.16
N LEU A 88 -7.28 -5.29 -5.41
CA LEU A 88 -7.06 -4.28 -4.39
C LEU A 88 -8.07 -4.41 -3.24
N HIS A 89 -9.34 -4.67 -3.53
CA HIS A 89 -10.36 -4.90 -2.52
C HIS A 89 -10.06 -6.15 -1.69
N ARG A 90 -9.77 -7.26 -2.36
CA ARG A 90 -9.52 -8.56 -1.72
C ARG A 90 -8.33 -8.53 -0.77
N ARG A 91 -7.25 -7.83 -1.15
CA ARG A 91 -6.00 -7.83 -0.41
C ARG A 91 -5.75 -6.53 0.38
N GLY A 92 -6.28 -5.41 -0.07
CA GLY A 92 -6.08 -4.08 0.52
C GLY A 92 -7.06 -3.73 1.63
N SER A 93 -8.05 -4.59 1.92
CA SER A 93 -8.99 -4.36 3.01
C SER A 93 -8.30 -4.48 4.36
N SER A 94 -8.33 -3.42 5.16
CA SER A 94 -7.87 -3.45 6.55
C SER A 94 -8.79 -4.33 7.38
N ARG A 95 -8.23 -5.23 8.19
CA ARG A 95 -9.02 -5.98 9.17
C ARG A 95 -9.44 -5.04 10.29
N THR A 96 -10.70 -5.15 10.71
CA THR A 96 -11.24 -4.40 11.84
C THR A 96 -10.49 -4.81 13.10
N LYS A 97 -10.03 -3.81 13.87
CA LYS A 97 -9.30 -4.01 15.12
C LYS A 97 -10.23 -4.69 16.15
N PRO A 98 -9.82 -5.79 16.79
CA PRO A 98 -10.53 -6.32 17.95
C PRO A 98 -10.55 -5.29 19.07
N LYS A 99 -11.68 -5.18 19.79
CA LYS A 99 -11.90 -4.11 20.79
C LYS A 99 -11.08 -4.27 22.08
N ASP A 100 -10.61 -5.49 22.36
CA ASP A 100 -10.05 -5.87 23.67
C ASP A 100 -8.58 -6.37 23.59
N LEU A 101 -7.73 -5.72 22.79
CA LEU A 101 -6.32 -6.06 22.73
C LEU A 101 -5.54 -5.29 23.79
N GLY A 102 -4.80 -6.02 24.65
CA GLY A 102 -3.73 -5.46 25.49
C GLY A 102 -2.62 -4.81 24.65
N THR A 103 -1.66 -4.17 25.32
CA THR A 103 -0.57 -3.40 24.66
C THR A 103 0.21 -4.22 23.63
N MET A 104 0.59 -5.46 23.99
CA MET A 104 1.32 -6.38 23.10
C MET A 104 0.45 -6.80 21.90
N GLY A 105 -0.79 -7.19 22.15
CA GLY A 105 -1.70 -7.53 21.04
C GLY A 105 -2.00 -6.35 20.10
N CYS A 106 -1.92 -5.10 20.59
CA CYS A 106 -2.03 -3.92 19.76
C CYS A 106 -0.81 -3.72 18.86
N LEU A 107 0.39 -3.99 19.38
CA LEU A 107 1.65 -3.93 18.61
C LEU A 107 1.69 -5.00 17.52
N ASP A 108 1.40 -6.25 17.88
CA ASP A 108 1.37 -7.37 16.93
C ASP A 108 0.32 -7.15 15.82
N PHE A 109 -0.85 -6.64 16.20
CA PHE A 109 -1.87 -6.27 15.22
C PHE A 109 -1.38 -5.18 14.27
N HIS A 110 -0.70 -4.16 14.79
CA HIS A 110 -0.18 -3.06 13.98
C HIS A 110 0.96 -3.53 13.06
N LEU A 111 1.88 -4.35 13.56
CA LEU A 111 2.93 -4.99 12.76
C LEU A 111 2.34 -5.84 11.62
N GLY A 112 1.37 -6.68 11.91
CA GLY A 112 0.68 -7.48 10.89
C GLY A 112 -0.06 -6.63 9.84
N GLN A 113 -0.55 -5.44 10.20
CA GLN A 113 -1.13 -4.49 9.24
C GLN A 113 -0.06 -3.86 8.34
N LEU A 114 1.09 -3.48 8.90
CA LEU A 114 2.22 -2.92 8.15
C LEU A 114 2.80 -3.94 7.17
N GLU A 115 3.03 -5.17 7.61
CA GLU A 115 3.49 -6.28 6.77
C GLU A 115 2.56 -6.52 5.59
N ARG A 116 1.26 -6.59 5.84
CA ARG A 116 0.27 -6.75 4.78
C ARG A 116 0.29 -5.62 3.75
N GLN A 117 0.47 -4.37 4.20
CA GLN A 117 0.56 -3.22 3.31
C GLN A 117 1.88 -3.20 2.52
N ARG A 118 2.98 -3.63 3.13
CA ARG A 118 4.27 -3.82 2.46
C ARG A 118 4.14 -4.85 1.35
N ASP A 119 3.61 -6.04 1.65
CA ASP A 119 3.46 -7.14 0.69
C ASP A 119 2.54 -6.75 -0.47
N LEU A 120 1.46 -6.03 -0.16
CA LEU A 120 0.55 -5.49 -1.17
C LEU A 120 1.26 -4.51 -2.12
N LEU A 121 2.13 -3.66 -1.61
CA LEU A 121 2.88 -2.71 -2.43
C LEU A 121 3.99 -3.41 -3.23
N ASP A 122 4.65 -4.38 -2.66
CA ASP A 122 5.72 -5.13 -3.33
C ASP A 122 5.16 -6.03 -4.44
N GLU A 123 4.01 -6.65 -4.23
CA GLU A 123 3.32 -7.47 -5.21
C GLU A 123 2.46 -6.68 -6.22
N SER A 124 2.42 -5.34 -6.11
CA SER A 124 1.53 -4.50 -6.94
C SER A 124 1.68 -4.70 -8.44
N TRP A 125 2.89 -5.08 -8.91
CA TRP A 125 3.17 -5.35 -10.32
C TRP A 125 2.33 -6.51 -10.89
N LYS A 126 2.03 -7.53 -10.06
CA LYS A 126 1.27 -8.72 -10.48
C LYS A 126 -0.17 -8.37 -10.91
N TRP A 127 -0.74 -7.34 -10.31
CA TRP A 127 -2.13 -6.95 -10.61
C TRP A 127 -2.21 -5.89 -11.70
N MET A 128 -1.16 -5.09 -11.81
CA MET A 128 -1.04 -4.13 -12.90
C MET A 128 -0.91 -4.84 -14.27
N ILE A 129 -0.51 -6.13 -14.29
CA ILE A 129 -0.39 -6.91 -15.52
C ILE A 129 -1.73 -7.02 -16.27
N TRP A 130 -2.85 -7.08 -15.55
CA TRP A 130 -4.17 -7.14 -16.17
C TRP A 130 -4.49 -5.87 -16.97
N LEU A 131 -4.11 -4.72 -16.45
CA LEU A 131 -4.29 -3.44 -17.14
C LEU A 131 -3.37 -3.33 -18.35
N VAL A 132 -2.12 -3.77 -18.23
CA VAL A 132 -1.15 -3.79 -19.33
C VAL A 132 -1.61 -4.75 -20.42
N LEU A 133 -2.12 -5.91 -20.05
CA LEU A 133 -2.67 -6.90 -21.02
C LEU A 133 -3.88 -6.31 -21.78
N GLY A 134 -4.81 -5.67 -21.08
CA GLY A 134 -5.95 -4.98 -21.71
C GLY A 134 -5.47 -3.91 -22.71
N MET A 135 -4.48 -3.11 -22.33
CA MET A 135 -3.89 -2.10 -23.21
C MET A 135 -3.18 -2.73 -24.42
N ALA A 136 -2.48 -3.86 -24.24
CA ALA A 136 -1.84 -4.57 -25.34
C ALA A 136 -2.86 -5.09 -26.36
N VAL A 137 -4.00 -5.63 -25.88
CA VAL A 137 -5.10 -6.07 -26.75
C VAL A 137 -5.67 -4.90 -27.53
N LEU A 138 -5.89 -3.75 -26.88
CA LEU A 138 -6.38 -2.54 -27.55
C LEU A 138 -5.42 -2.03 -28.62
N MET A 139 -4.11 -2.02 -28.33
CA MET A 139 -3.09 -1.62 -29.30
C MET A 139 -3.03 -2.58 -30.48
N ALA A 140 -3.11 -3.89 -30.24
CA ALA A 140 -3.16 -4.89 -31.31
C ALA A 140 -4.40 -4.68 -32.21
N ALA A 141 -5.56 -4.44 -31.61
CA ALA A 141 -6.79 -4.12 -32.34
C ALA A 141 -6.64 -2.86 -33.20
N ALA A 142 -6.01 -1.81 -32.67
CA ALA A 142 -5.78 -0.55 -33.40
C ALA A 142 -4.84 -0.75 -34.60
N ILE A 143 -3.81 -1.60 -34.49
CA ILE A 143 -2.87 -1.91 -35.58
C ILE A 143 -3.58 -2.67 -36.71
N VAL A 144 -4.48 -3.60 -36.35
CA VAL A 144 -5.20 -4.43 -37.35
C VAL A 144 -6.27 -3.62 -38.08
N THR A 145 -6.91 -2.68 -37.41
CA THR A 145 -8.10 -1.97 -37.97
C THR A 145 -7.78 -0.69 -38.70
N ALA A 146 -6.60 -0.10 -38.51
CA ALA A 146 -6.24 1.18 -39.13
C ALA A 146 -4.87 1.13 -39.81
N PRO A 147 -4.65 1.95 -40.87
CA PRO A 147 -3.35 2.02 -41.55
C PRO A 147 -2.25 2.42 -40.56
N ILE A 148 -1.21 1.57 -40.47
CA ILE A 148 -0.13 1.74 -39.48
C ILE A 148 0.54 3.10 -39.57
N ARG A 149 0.64 3.67 -40.77
CA ARG A 149 1.24 5.00 -40.99
C ARG A 149 0.50 6.12 -40.25
N LYS A 150 -0.82 6.00 -40.07
CA LYS A 150 -1.64 6.98 -39.34
C LYS A 150 -1.66 6.70 -37.83
N THR A 151 -1.61 5.43 -37.45
CA THR A 151 -1.72 5.01 -36.04
C THR A 151 -0.36 4.96 -35.32
N ALA A 152 0.74 4.76 -36.05
CA ALA A 152 2.08 4.63 -35.46
C ALA A 152 2.45 5.76 -34.46
N PRO A 153 2.28 7.06 -34.78
CA PRO A 153 2.67 8.11 -33.82
C PRO A 153 1.84 8.05 -32.52
N PHE A 154 0.54 7.75 -32.61
CA PHE A 154 -0.31 7.59 -31.43
C PHE A 154 0.06 6.37 -30.61
N LEU A 155 0.41 5.25 -31.26
CA LEU A 155 0.86 4.03 -30.59
C LEU A 155 2.18 4.28 -29.85
N VAL A 156 3.14 4.94 -30.47
CA VAL A 156 4.42 5.28 -29.83
C VAL A 156 4.19 6.14 -28.59
N VAL A 157 3.37 7.18 -28.69
CA VAL A 157 3.04 8.03 -27.55
C VAL A 157 2.32 7.23 -26.45
N ALA A 158 1.35 6.38 -26.81
CA ALA A 158 0.62 5.56 -25.85
C ALA A 158 1.53 4.54 -25.15
N ILE A 159 2.45 3.90 -25.87
CA ILE A 159 3.44 2.97 -25.32
C ILE A 159 4.37 3.69 -24.36
N LEU A 160 4.96 4.81 -24.77
CA LEU A 160 5.87 5.59 -23.93
C LEU A 160 5.16 6.11 -22.67
N TRP A 161 3.93 6.61 -22.81
CA TRP A 161 3.13 7.06 -21.68
C TRP A 161 2.84 5.93 -20.69
N THR A 162 2.36 4.79 -21.20
CA THR A 162 2.05 3.62 -20.38
C THR A 162 3.30 3.07 -19.68
N ALA A 163 4.41 2.95 -20.40
CA ALA A 163 5.68 2.48 -19.85
C ALA A 163 6.23 3.42 -18.77
N THR A 164 6.18 4.73 -19.02
CA THR A 164 6.64 5.76 -18.06
C THR A 164 5.77 5.74 -16.80
N TRP A 165 4.44 5.70 -16.97
CA TRP A 165 3.50 5.64 -15.86
C TRP A 165 3.69 4.38 -15.02
N PHE A 166 3.84 3.22 -15.67
CA PHE A 166 4.09 1.93 -15.04
C PHE A 166 5.40 1.94 -14.23
N TRP A 167 6.49 2.41 -14.85
CA TRP A 167 7.78 2.53 -14.19
C TRP A 167 7.76 3.47 -12.98
N MET A 168 7.12 4.63 -13.13
CA MET A 168 6.95 5.59 -12.04
C MET A 168 6.15 4.98 -10.88
N MET A 169 5.06 4.26 -11.19
CA MET A 169 4.23 3.60 -10.19
C MET A 169 4.98 2.51 -9.44
N LEU A 170 5.74 1.65 -10.16
CA LEU A 170 6.58 0.62 -9.55
C LEU A 170 7.65 1.23 -8.63
N ARG A 171 8.34 2.27 -9.08
CA ARG A 171 9.33 2.98 -8.25
C ARG A 171 8.72 3.55 -6.97
N ARG A 172 7.55 4.18 -7.08
CA ARG A 172 6.84 4.75 -5.92
C ARG A 172 6.40 3.66 -4.94
N ASN A 173 5.90 2.54 -5.45
CA ASN A 173 5.46 1.44 -4.61
C ASN A 173 6.63 0.76 -3.89
N LYS A 174 7.75 0.50 -4.59
CA LYS A 174 8.98 -0.04 -3.97
C LYS A 174 9.51 0.88 -2.86
N ARG A 175 9.61 2.20 -3.11
CA ARG A 175 10.05 3.15 -2.07
C ARG A 175 9.14 3.12 -0.84
N LYS A 176 7.82 3.06 -1.03
CA LYS A 176 6.87 2.96 0.08
C LYS A 176 7.00 1.63 0.83
N ALA A 177 7.19 0.52 0.13
CA ALA A 177 7.43 -0.79 0.74
C ALA A 177 8.70 -0.78 1.61
N GLN A 178 9.77 -0.16 1.14
CA GLN A 178 11.01 0.02 1.93
C GLN A 178 10.80 0.87 3.19
N THR A 179 10.05 1.97 3.10
CA THR A 179 9.72 2.79 4.27
C THR A 179 8.91 2.00 5.29
N LEU A 180 7.92 1.21 4.84
CA LEU A 180 7.15 0.34 5.73
C LEU A 180 8.02 -0.74 6.37
N GLN A 181 8.98 -1.30 5.63
CA GLN A 181 9.92 -2.27 6.19
C GLN A 181 10.77 -1.66 7.32
N GLN A 182 11.26 -0.43 7.14
CA GLN A 182 12.01 0.27 8.19
C GLN A 182 11.16 0.48 9.45
N GLU A 183 9.90 0.88 9.28
CA GLU A 183 8.96 1.05 10.40
C GLU A 183 8.67 -0.27 11.12
N ILE A 184 8.52 -1.38 10.37
CA ILE A 184 8.38 -2.74 10.93
C ILE A 184 9.61 -3.12 11.74
N ASP A 185 10.81 -2.89 11.20
CA ASP A 185 12.08 -3.25 11.85
C ASP A 185 12.30 -2.44 13.15
N GLU A 186 11.92 -1.17 13.17
CA GLU A 186 11.97 -0.31 14.37
C GLU A 186 11.02 -0.79 15.45
N LEU A 187 9.74 -1.03 15.09
CA LEU A 187 8.73 -1.49 16.03
C LEU A 187 9.03 -2.89 16.57
N SER A 188 9.55 -3.80 15.73
CA SER A 188 9.92 -5.16 16.16
C SER A 188 11.10 -5.16 17.12
N ARG A 189 12.09 -4.28 16.93
CA ARG A 189 13.21 -4.09 17.88
C ARG A 189 12.71 -3.57 19.22
N TRP A 190 11.82 -2.58 19.18
CA TRP A 190 11.22 -2.05 20.40
C TRP A 190 10.42 -3.11 21.17
N GLY A 191 9.61 -3.93 20.51
CA GLY A 191 8.88 -5.04 21.12
C GLY A 191 9.81 -6.01 21.83
N LYS A 192 10.87 -6.48 21.16
CA LYS A 192 11.85 -7.41 21.73
C LYS A 192 12.61 -6.85 22.93
N SER A 193 12.94 -5.56 22.93
CA SER A 193 13.61 -4.92 24.07
C SER A 193 12.73 -4.83 25.30
N HIS A 194 11.40 -4.81 25.14
CA HIS A 194 10.44 -4.78 26.25
C HIS A 194 10.05 -6.18 26.74
N GLU A 195 10.13 -7.22 25.88
CA GLU A 195 9.94 -8.61 26.29
C GLU A 195 11.15 -9.16 27.05
N ALA A 196 12.36 -8.72 26.70
CA ALA A 196 13.60 -9.21 27.32
C ALA A 196 13.76 -8.79 28.79
N GLY A 197 12.90 -7.92 29.34
CA GLY A 197 12.97 -7.44 30.73
C GLY A 197 14.30 -6.77 31.08
N PRO A 198 14.41 -6.02 32.15
CA PRO A 198 15.72 -5.63 32.65
C PRO A 198 16.46 -6.91 33.05
N LEU A 199 17.62 -7.13 32.43
CA LEU A 199 18.56 -8.19 32.87
C LEU A 199 18.76 -8.06 34.38
N PRO A 200 18.75 -9.18 35.12
CA PRO A 200 18.88 -9.18 36.59
C PRO A 200 20.20 -8.56 37.05
#